data_44db1a498012e9efd0432a689a12511f
#
_entry.id   44db1a498012e9efd0432a689a12511f
#
_cell.length_a   1.000
_cell.length_b   1.000
_cell.length_c   1.000
_cell.angle_alpha   90.00
_cell.angle_beta   90.00
_cell.angle_gamma   90.00
#
_symmetry.space_group_name_H-M   'P 1'
#
loop_
_entity.id
_entity.type
_entity.pdbx_description
1 polymer ?
#
loop_
_entity_poly.entity_id
_entity_poly.type
_entity_poly.pdbx_seq_one_letter_code
_entity_poly.pdbx_strand_id
1 'polypeptide(L)'
;MENKTYDANSISVLEGLEAVRKRPGMYIGSVSTKGLNHLIYEIVDNSVDEFLAGYCDEITVSLNKDGTATITDNGRGIPVGINERTGKTAVEMVFTMLHAGGKFGDGGYKISGGLHGVGASVVNALSTWLTVTVKQGGKVYQQRYERGKIITPLEVIGTCRKSDTGTNVQFLPDPEIFDKTYFKAAMVRNRLHETAYLNPKLTIHYVNEREGEETTVDYHEPEGICA
;
A
#
# COMPACT_ATOMS: atom_id res chain seq x y z
N MET A 1 32.44 28.72 17.34
CA MET A 1 31.16 28.43 16.62
C MET A 1 31.30 29.03 15.25
N GLU A 2 31.49 28.22 14.23
CA GLU A 2 31.50 28.70 12.84
C GLU A 2 30.09 29.22 12.51
N ASN A 3 29.99 30.50 12.17
CA ASN A 3 28.76 31.06 11.61
C ASN A 3 28.55 30.48 10.23
N LYS A 4 27.75 29.40 10.13
CA LYS A 4 27.27 28.93 8.84
C LYS A 4 26.36 29.98 8.24
N THR A 5 26.88 30.70 7.28
CA THR A 5 26.12 31.70 6.51
C THR A 5 24.96 30.97 5.81
N TYR A 6 23.73 31.46 5.98
CA TYR A 6 22.57 30.95 5.25
C TYR A 6 22.67 31.49 3.81
N ASP A 7 23.13 30.64 2.90
CA ASP A 7 23.29 30.93 1.47
C ASP A 7 22.63 29.86 0.59
N ALA A 8 22.73 29.99 -0.72
CA ALA A 8 22.13 29.06 -1.66
C ALA A 8 22.62 27.60 -1.46
N ASN A 9 23.83 27.40 -0.94
CA ASN A 9 24.40 26.07 -0.68
C ASN A 9 23.84 25.43 0.59
N SER A 10 23.19 26.23 1.45
CA SER A 10 22.50 25.73 2.66
C SER A 10 21.13 25.12 2.35
N ILE A 11 20.62 25.28 1.11
CA ILE A 11 19.35 24.71 0.65
C ILE A 11 19.63 23.31 0.11
N SER A 12 19.13 22.28 0.82
CA SER A 12 19.21 20.88 0.38
C SER A 12 17.94 20.47 -0.38
N VAL A 13 18.10 19.91 -1.57
CA VAL A 13 17.01 19.29 -2.33
C VAL A 13 16.95 17.83 -1.95
N LEU A 14 15.78 17.36 -1.52
CA LEU A 14 15.51 15.95 -1.27
C LEU A 14 14.65 15.42 -2.40
N GLU A 15 15.09 14.34 -3.04
CA GLU A 15 14.39 13.73 -4.16
C GLU A 15 13.90 12.31 -3.82
N GLY A 16 12.82 11.90 -4.47
CA GLY A 16 12.30 10.54 -4.41
C GLY A 16 11.93 10.08 -2.99
N LEU A 17 12.16 8.80 -2.72
CA LEU A 17 11.77 8.16 -1.46
C LEU A 17 12.66 8.55 -0.27
N GLU A 18 13.83 9.12 -0.50
CA GLU A 18 14.65 9.67 0.59
C GLU A 18 13.97 10.87 1.27
N ALA A 19 13.24 11.69 0.51
CA ALA A 19 12.44 12.78 1.06
C ALA A 19 11.36 12.26 2.01
N VAL A 20 10.71 11.14 1.67
CA VAL A 20 9.71 10.48 2.50
C VAL A 20 10.33 10.00 3.82
N ARG A 21 11.47 9.33 3.77
CA ARG A 21 12.15 8.84 4.98
C ARG A 21 12.65 9.97 5.90
N LYS A 22 13.13 11.08 5.34
CA LYS A 22 13.61 12.23 6.11
C LYS A 22 12.48 13.08 6.72
N ARG A 23 11.30 13.08 6.10
CA ARG A 23 10.14 13.88 6.52
C ARG A 23 8.83 13.06 6.45
N PRO A 24 8.74 11.90 7.13
CA PRO A 24 7.60 11.01 7.02
C PRO A 24 6.28 11.67 7.42
N GLY A 25 6.30 12.55 8.42
CA GLY A 25 5.10 13.27 8.86
C GLY A 25 4.42 14.10 7.78
N MET A 26 5.15 14.54 6.73
CA MET A 26 4.55 15.25 5.59
C MET A 26 3.66 14.35 4.73
N TYR A 27 3.88 13.04 4.75
CA TYR A 27 3.17 12.06 3.92
C TYR A 27 2.10 11.28 4.69
N ILE A 28 2.38 10.95 5.96
CA ILE A 28 1.48 10.14 6.80
C ILE A 28 0.93 10.90 8.03
N GLY A 29 1.15 12.21 8.08
CA GLY A 29 0.65 13.10 9.14
C GLY A 29 1.43 13.02 10.44
N SER A 30 1.93 11.86 10.86
CA SER A 30 2.77 11.68 12.05
C SER A 30 3.52 10.36 12.00
N VAL A 31 4.54 10.20 12.85
CA VAL A 31 5.25 8.90 13.06
C VAL A 31 4.71 8.13 14.27
N SER A 32 3.60 8.58 14.84
CA SER A 32 2.90 7.90 15.93
C SER A 32 2.10 6.69 15.43
N THR A 33 1.42 5.99 16.33
CA THR A 33 0.49 4.88 16.00
C THR A 33 -0.53 5.25 14.93
N LYS A 34 -0.98 6.52 14.87
CA LYS A 34 -1.91 7.00 13.83
C LYS A 34 -1.27 6.94 12.44
N GLY A 35 -0.07 7.49 12.28
CA GLY A 35 0.66 7.42 11.02
C GLY A 35 1.11 6.00 10.67
N LEU A 36 1.44 5.16 11.66
CA LEU A 36 1.72 3.75 11.43
C LEU A 36 0.53 3.01 10.81
N ASN A 37 -0.67 3.15 11.39
CA ASN A 37 -1.87 2.53 10.85
C ASN A 37 -2.24 3.09 9.47
N HIS A 38 -1.86 4.34 9.18
CA HIS A 38 -2.09 4.96 7.87
C HIS A 38 -1.42 4.19 6.73
N LEU A 39 -0.30 3.50 6.99
CA LEU A 39 0.34 2.63 5.99
C LEU A 39 -0.60 1.54 5.48
N ILE A 40 -1.41 0.94 6.36
CA ILE A 40 -2.43 -0.05 5.98
C ILE A 40 -3.48 0.63 5.10
N TYR A 41 -3.94 1.82 5.50
CA TYR A 41 -5.01 2.52 4.80
C TYR A 41 -4.61 2.89 3.36
N GLU A 42 -3.36 3.29 3.14
CA GLU A 42 -2.86 3.61 1.80
C GLU A 42 -2.90 2.40 0.85
N ILE A 43 -2.60 1.20 1.34
CA ILE A 43 -2.70 -0.02 0.52
C ILE A 43 -4.16 -0.44 0.33
N VAL A 44 -4.99 -0.36 1.38
CA VAL A 44 -6.43 -0.66 1.29
C VAL A 44 -7.10 0.29 0.29
N ASP A 45 -6.79 1.58 0.31
CA ASP A 45 -7.37 2.56 -0.61
C ASP A 45 -7.03 2.24 -2.08
N ASN A 46 -5.86 1.64 -2.36
CA ASN A 46 -5.54 1.15 -3.71
C ASN A 46 -6.44 -0.04 -4.13
N SER A 47 -6.73 -0.95 -3.20
CA SER A 47 -7.65 -2.07 -3.46
C SER A 47 -9.11 -1.59 -3.60
N VAL A 48 -9.51 -0.55 -2.84
CA VAL A 48 -10.81 0.12 -3.00
C VAL A 48 -10.93 0.78 -4.38
N ASP A 49 -9.84 1.35 -4.91
CA ASP A 49 -9.85 1.90 -6.27
C ASP A 49 -10.12 0.81 -7.33
N GLU A 50 -9.59 -0.41 -7.15
CA GLU A 50 -9.94 -1.56 -8.03
C GLU A 50 -11.41 -1.94 -7.90
N PHE A 51 -11.98 -1.87 -6.68
CA PHE A 51 -13.42 -2.07 -6.47
C PHE A 51 -14.25 -0.99 -7.19
N LEU A 52 -13.91 0.28 -7.02
CA LEU A 52 -14.60 1.40 -7.68
C LEU A 52 -14.49 1.35 -9.21
N ALA A 53 -13.42 0.77 -9.72
CA ALA A 53 -13.25 0.49 -11.14
C ALA A 53 -14.05 -0.74 -11.63
N GLY A 54 -14.66 -1.49 -10.72
CA GLY A 54 -15.53 -2.65 -11.03
C GLY A 54 -14.77 -3.96 -11.23
N TYR A 55 -13.55 -4.08 -10.73
CA TYR A 55 -12.69 -5.27 -10.93
C TYR A 55 -12.33 -6.02 -9.65
N CYS A 56 -12.78 -5.55 -8.50
CA CYS A 56 -12.54 -6.15 -7.20
C CYS A 56 -13.85 -6.21 -6.43
N ASP A 57 -14.05 -7.24 -5.61
CA ASP A 57 -15.19 -7.36 -4.68
C ASP A 57 -14.78 -7.89 -3.31
N GLU A 58 -13.52 -8.35 -3.16
CA GLU A 58 -12.98 -8.86 -1.91
C GLU A 58 -11.62 -8.25 -1.59
N ILE A 59 -11.46 -7.78 -0.35
CA ILE A 59 -10.19 -7.32 0.21
C ILE A 59 -9.93 -8.07 1.51
N THR A 60 -8.74 -8.62 1.69
CA THR A 60 -8.30 -9.21 2.95
C THR A 60 -7.22 -8.36 3.58
N VAL A 61 -7.36 -8.02 4.86
CA VAL A 61 -6.37 -7.29 5.65
C VAL A 61 -5.96 -8.13 6.84
N SER A 62 -4.69 -8.51 6.91
CA SER A 62 -4.15 -9.35 7.98
C SER A 62 -3.09 -8.60 8.79
N LEU A 63 -3.20 -8.70 10.12
CA LEU A 63 -2.15 -8.33 11.07
C LEU A 63 -1.47 -9.62 11.51
N ASN A 64 -0.25 -9.85 11.04
CA ASN A 64 0.44 -11.12 11.20
C ASN A 64 1.22 -11.20 12.53
N LYS A 65 1.51 -12.44 12.98
CA LYS A 65 2.26 -12.71 14.24
C LYS A 65 3.64 -12.08 14.27
N ASP A 66 4.28 -11.97 13.12
CA ASP A 66 5.62 -11.42 12.96
C ASP A 66 5.67 -9.87 12.93
N GLY A 67 4.53 -9.21 13.17
CA GLY A 67 4.42 -7.75 13.17
C GLY A 67 4.22 -7.14 11.78
N THR A 68 4.13 -7.95 10.75
CA THR A 68 3.82 -7.47 9.39
C THR A 68 2.32 -7.22 9.21
N ALA A 69 1.96 -6.41 8.23
CA ALA A 69 0.61 -6.32 7.69
C ALA A 69 0.59 -6.86 6.27
N THR A 70 -0.48 -7.55 5.93
CA THR A 70 -0.75 -8.08 4.58
C THR A 70 -2.09 -7.59 4.08
N ILE A 71 -2.12 -7.00 2.90
CA ILE A 71 -3.34 -6.58 2.21
C ILE A 71 -3.40 -7.30 0.87
N THR A 72 -4.52 -7.98 0.62
CA THR A 72 -4.76 -8.76 -0.61
C THR A 72 -6.08 -8.34 -1.20
N ASP A 73 -6.12 -8.13 -2.51
CA ASP A 73 -7.34 -7.95 -3.28
C ASP A 73 -7.46 -8.99 -4.40
N ASN A 74 -8.68 -9.16 -4.91
CA ASN A 74 -8.98 -9.99 -6.07
C ASN A 74 -9.19 -9.17 -7.35
N GLY A 75 -8.63 -7.95 -7.41
CA GLY A 75 -8.69 -7.08 -8.57
C GLY A 75 -7.90 -7.60 -9.79
N ARG A 76 -7.66 -6.74 -10.78
CA ARG A 76 -6.91 -7.11 -12.00
C ARG A 76 -5.44 -7.44 -11.76
N GLY A 77 -4.90 -7.04 -10.61
CA GLY A 77 -3.47 -7.00 -10.33
C GLY A 77 -2.78 -5.77 -10.97
N ILE A 78 -1.76 -5.25 -10.30
CA ILE A 78 -0.93 -4.18 -10.86
C ILE A 78 -0.31 -4.68 -12.17
N PRO A 79 -0.34 -3.88 -13.27
CA PRO A 79 0.27 -4.29 -14.54
C PRO A 79 1.74 -4.69 -14.37
N VAL A 80 2.13 -5.83 -14.96
CA VAL A 80 3.50 -6.36 -14.87
C VAL A 80 4.37 -5.99 -16.06
N GLY A 81 3.77 -5.32 -17.06
CA GLY A 81 4.47 -4.88 -18.27
C GLY A 81 5.44 -3.73 -18.03
N ILE A 82 6.34 -3.54 -18.99
CA ILE A 82 7.31 -2.45 -18.99
C ILE A 82 6.66 -1.23 -19.61
N ASN A 83 6.79 -0.09 -18.95
CA ASN A 83 6.39 1.21 -19.49
C ASN A 83 7.46 1.69 -20.47
N GLU A 84 7.10 1.88 -21.74
CA GLU A 84 8.02 2.24 -22.81
C GLU A 84 8.76 3.57 -22.55
N ARG A 85 8.12 4.52 -21.88
CA ARG A 85 8.71 5.83 -21.61
C ARG A 85 9.78 5.81 -20.53
N THR A 86 9.62 4.92 -19.51
CA THR A 86 10.51 4.88 -18.35
C THR A 86 11.47 3.68 -18.37
N GLY A 87 11.19 2.66 -19.18
CA GLY A 87 11.91 1.39 -19.18
C GLY A 87 11.70 0.53 -17.92
N LYS A 88 10.77 0.93 -17.04
CA LYS A 88 10.48 0.28 -15.75
C LYS A 88 9.18 -0.50 -15.82
N THR A 89 9.05 -1.55 -15.01
CA THR A 89 7.75 -2.22 -14.85
C THR A 89 6.76 -1.31 -14.12
N ALA A 90 5.46 -1.46 -14.38
CA ALA A 90 4.46 -0.68 -13.68
C ALA A 90 4.49 -0.94 -12.15
N VAL A 91 4.78 -2.19 -11.73
CA VAL A 91 5.00 -2.54 -10.31
C VAL A 91 6.14 -1.72 -9.73
N GLU A 92 7.31 -1.69 -10.38
CA GLU A 92 8.44 -0.88 -9.94
C GLU A 92 8.06 0.60 -9.79
N MET A 93 7.39 1.16 -10.79
CA MET A 93 6.99 2.57 -10.78
C MET A 93 6.07 2.89 -9.59
N VAL A 94 5.05 2.06 -9.33
CA VAL A 94 4.07 2.26 -8.25
C VAL A 94 4.74 2.26 -6.88
N PHE A 95 5.74 1.41 -6.67
CA PHE A 95 6.39 1.27 -5.36
C PHE A 95 7.66 2.12 -5.19
N THR A 96 8.25 2.68 -6.25
CA THR A 96 9.51 3.43 -6.14
C THR A 96 9.43 4.89 -6.58
N MET A 97 8.36 5.31 -7.23
CA MET A 97 8.21 6.68 -7.71
C MET A 97 7.05 7.38 -7.02
N LEU A 98 7.28 8.60 -6.55
CA LEU A 98 6.20 9.47 -6.09
C LEU A 98 5.39 9.94 -7.30
N HIS A 99 4.07 10.07 -7.13
CA HIS A 99 3.15 10.50 -8.19
C HIS A 99 3.16 9.57 -9.42
N ALA A 100 3.43 8.28 -9.22
CA ALA A 100 3.29 7.25 -10.25
C ALA A 100 2.06 6.38 -9.96
N GLY A 101 1.17 6.26 -10.94
CA GLY A 101 -0.01 5.40 -10.81
C GLY A 101 -0.98 5.62 -11.97
N GLY A 102 -1.87 4.65 -12.20
CA GLY A 102 -2.91 4.71 -13.22
C GLY A 102 -3.97 5.81 -13.02
N LYS A 103 -3.88 6.54 -11.91
CA LYS A 103 -4.80 7.62 -11.52
C LYS A 103 -4.53 8.95 -12.24
N PHE A 104 -3.37 9.10 -12.87
CA PHE A 104 -2.94 10.33 -13.55
C PHE A 104 -3.15 10.32 -15.08
N GLY A 105 -3.74 9.27 -15.66
CA GLY A 105 -4.00 9.13 -17.09
C GLY A 105 -5.48 8.98 -17.41
N ASP A 106 -5.84 9.31 -18.66
CA ASP A 106 -7.24 9.36 -19.14
C ASP A 106 -7.96 7.99 -19.21
N GLY A 107 -7.33 6.90 -18.77
CA GLY A 107 -7.86 5.55 -19.02
C GLY A 107 -7.97 4.60 -17.82
N GLY A 108 -7.53 4.98 -16.61
CA GLY A 108 -7.41 4.00 -15.52
C GLY A 108 -8.56 4.00 -14.51
N TYR A 109 -8.84 5.13 -13.92
CA TYR A 109 -9.82 5.26 -12.84
C TYR A 109 -10.63 6.56 -13.00
N LYS A 110 -11.95 6.44 -13.08
CA LYS A 110 -12.87 7.61 -13.15
C LYS A 110 -13.11 8.25 -11.77
N ILE A 111 -12.97 7.45 -10.72
CA ILE A 111 -13.12 7.85 -9.31
C ILE A 111 -11.99 7.17 -8.57
N SER A 112 -11.34 7.86 -7.64
CA SER A 112 -10.26 7.32 -6.82
C SER A 112 -10.47 7.73 -5.36
N GLY A 113 -10.33 6.78 -4.44
CA GLY A 113 -10.35 7.00 -2.99
C GLY A 113 -9.03 7.59 -2.49
N GLY A 114 -7.92 7.28 -3.15
CA GLY A 114 -6.59 7.81 -2.84
C GLY A 114 -6.30 9.10 -3.60
N LEU A 115 -6.14 10.22 -2.88
CA LEU A 115 -6.05 11.57 -3.46
C LEU A 115 -4.68 11.93 -4.07
N HIS A 116 -3.59 11.23 -3.72
CA HIS A 116 -2.23 11.73 -3.95
C HIS A 116 -1.36 10.88 -4.87
N GLY A 117 -1.72 9.61 -5.15
CA GLY A 117 -0.93 8.70 -6.00
C GLY A 117 0.48 8.42 -5.48
N VAL A 118 0.67 8.52 -4.16
CA VAL A 118 1.98 8.32 -3.50
C VAL A 118 1.95 7.19 -2.47
N GLY A 119 0.77 6.67 -2.12
CA GLY A 119 0.58 5.78 -0.99
C GLY A 119 1.49 4.55 -0.99
N ALA A 120 1.49 3.76 -2.07
CA ALA A 120 2.29 2.55 -2.14
C ALA A 120 3.80 2.82 -2.03
N SER A 121 4.31 3.86 -2.69
CA SER A 121 5.72 4.23 -2.62
C SER A 121 6.10 4.79 -1.23
N VAL A 122 5.18 5.49 -0.56
CA VAL A 122 5.36 5.94 0.83
C VAL A 122 5.41 4.75 1.79
N VAL A 123 4.51 3.77 1.66
CA VAL A 123 4.54 2.53 2.47
C VAL A 123 5.86 1.79 2.28
N ASN A 124 6.33 1.65 1.03
CA ASN A 124 7.63 1.05 0.74
C ASN A 124 8.79 1.81 1.40
N ALA A 125 8.82 3.13 1.27
CA ALA A 125 9.88 3.96 1.87
C ALA A 125 9.95 3.85 3.40
N LEU A 126 8.80 3.67 4.07
CA LEU A 126 8.66 3.65 5.54
C LEU A 126 8.62 2.23 6.12
N SER A 127 8.93 1.22 5.31
CA SER A 127 9.01 -0.18 5.72
C SER A 127 10.45 -0.67 5.73
N THR A 128 10.79 -1.53 6.70
CA THR A 128 12.06 -2.27 6.71
C THR A 128 12.16 -3.09 5.43
N TRP A 129 11.07 -3.78 5.10
CA TRP A 129 10.91 -4.46 3.83
C TRP A 129 9.44 -4.47 3.39
N LEU A 130 9.25 -4.60 2.08
CA LEU A 130 7.96 -4.78 1.45
C LEU A 130 8.09 -5.80 0.33
N THR A 131 7.10 -6.68 0.24
CA THR A 131 6.96 -7.63 -0.86
C THR A 131 5.63 -7.41 -1.53
N VAL A 132 5.63 -7.26 -2.84
CA VAL A 132 4.43 -7.24 -3.67
C VAL A 132 4.36 -8.49 -4.49
N THR A 133 3.20 -9.16 -4.46
CA THR A 133 2.91 -10.34 -5.28
C THR A 133 1.70 -10.02 -6.15
N VAL A 134 1.81 -10.26 -7.44
CA VAL A 134 0.75 -10.00 -8.42
C VAL A 134 0.39 -11.28 -9.14
N LYS A 135 -0.90 -11.61 -9.16
CA LYS A 135 -1.47 -12.67 -9.99
C LYS A 135 -2.06 -12.04 -11.26
N GLN A 136 -1.50 -12.39 -12.40
CA GLN A 136 -1.97 -11.86 -13.69
C GLN A 136 -1.62 -12.82 -14.83
N GLY A 137 -2.57 -13.06 -15.74
CA GLY A 137 -2.33 -13.85 -16.96
C GLY A 137 -1.93 -15.32 -16.71
N GLY A 138 -2.32 -15.89 -15.56
CA GLY A 138 -1.98 -17.28 -15.19
C GLY A 138 -0.60 -17.44 -14.56
N LYS A 139 0.08 -16.34 -14.23
CA LYS A 139 1.39 -16.31 -13.56
C LYS A 139 1.30 -15.57 -12.24
N VAL A 140 2.20 -15.92 -11.34
CA VAL A 140 2.42 -15.22 -10.07
C VAL A 140 3.77 -14.51 -10.15
N TYR A 141 3.74 -13.20 -10.05
CA TYR A 141 4.92 -12.34 -10.06
C TYR A 141 5.20 -11.84 -8.66
N GLN A 142 6.47 -11.62 -8.34
CA GLN A 142 6.85 -11.05 -7.05
C GLN A 142 8.02 -10.09 -7.22
N GLN A 143 8.02 -9.03 -6.41
CA GLN A 143 9.14 -8.10 -6.25
C GLN A 143 9.30 -7.75 -4.78
N ARG A 144 10.56 -7.64 -4.33
CA ARG A 144 10.91 -7.30 -2.95
C ARG A 144 11.67 -6.00 -2.89
N TYR A 145 11.39 -5.25 -1.84
CA TYR A 145 12.00 -3.96 -1.54
C TYR A 145 12.47 -3.92 -0.08
N GLU A 146 13.48 -3.09 0.19
CA GLU A 146 13.91 -2.74 1.54
C GLU A 146 14.13 -1.23 1.62
N ARG A 147 13.42 -0.57 2.55
CA ARG A 147 13.50 0.88 2.79
C ARG A 147 13.39 1.71 1.50
N GLY A 148 12.45 1.32 0.64
CA GLY A 148 12.21 1.98 -0.65
C GLY A 148 13.10 1.53 -1.80
N LYS A 149 14.11 0.69 -1.57
CA LYS A 149 15.05 0.23 -2.59
C LYS A 149 14.64 -1.15 -3.12
N ILE A 150 14.81 -1.37 -4.41
CA ILE A 150 14.59 -2.67 -5.04
C ILE A 150 15.67 -3.63 -4.58
N ILE A 151 15.27 -4.82 -4.09
CA ILE A 151 16.16 -5.91 -3.70
C ILE A 151 16.16 -7.02 -4.75
N THR A 152 14.96 -7.36 -5.26
CA THR A 152 14.84 -8.30 -6.37
C THR A 152 14.13 -7.63 -7.55
N PRO A 153 14.46 -7.99 -8.79
CA PRO A 153 13.64 -7.61 -9.94
C PRO A 153 12.24 -8.23 -9.82
N LEU A 154 11.31 -7.79 -10.67
CA LEU A 154 10.01 -8.45 -10.79
C LEU A 154 10.20 -9.82 -11.46
N GLU A 155 9.95 -10.89 -10.74
CA GLU A 155 10.20 -12.27 -11.18
C GLU A 155 8.91 -13.10 -11.17
N VAL A 156 8.82 -14.07 -12.07
CA VAL A 156 7.76 -15.09 -12.03
C VAL A 156 8.16 -16.15 -11.00
N ILE A 157 7.39 -16.24 -9.92
CA ILE A 157 7.63 -17.20 -8.83
C ILE A 157 6.72 -18.43 -8.89
N GLY A 158 5.71 -18.44 -9.76
CA GLY A 158 4.77 -19.53 -9.87
C GLY A 158 3.71 -19.31 -10.94
N THR A 159 2.74 -20.20 -10.95
CA THR A 159 1.57 -20.15 -11.84
C THR A 159 0.28 -20.20 -11.03
N CYS A 160 -0.80 -19.67 -11.60
CA CYS A 160 -2.14 -19.71 -11.05
C CYS A 160 -3.15 -19.97 -12.19
N ARG A 161 -4.43 -20.10 -11.86
CA ARG A 161 -5.47 -20.10 -12.90
C ARG A 161 -5.50 -18.72 -13.57
N LYS A 162 -5.82 -18.65 -14.85
CA LYS A 162 -5.93 -17.38 -15.59
C LYS A 162 -7.01 -16.46 -15.01
N SER A 163 -8.04 -17.04 -14.39
CA SER A 163 -9.10 -16.32 -13.67
C SER A 163 -8.63 -15.73 -12.33
N ASP A 164 -7.56 -16.27 -11.76
CA ASP A 164 -7.06 -15.82 -10.47
C ASP A 164 -6.17 -14.59 -10.71
N THR A 165 -6.70 -13.44 -10.36
CA THR A 165 -6.00 -12.15 -10.46
C THR A 165 -5.99 -11.46 -9.11
N GLY A 166 -5.17 -10.44 -8.96
CA GLY A 166 -5.14 -9.62 -7.75
C GLY A 166 -3.74 -9.19 -7.35
N THR A 167 -3.71 -8.34 -6.34
CA THR A 167 -2.47 -7.86 -5.74
C THR A 167 -2.42 -8.25 -4.26
N ASN A 168 -1.25 -8.69 -3.81
CA ASN A 168 -0.94 -8.89 -2.40
C ASN A 168 0.26 -8.02 -2.04
N VAL A 169 0.12 -7.24 -0.99
CA VAL A 169 1.21 -6.40 -0.45
C VAL A 169 1.42 -6.79 1.01
N GLN A 170 2.63 -7.23 1.32
CA GLN A 170 3.06 -7.50 2.70
C GLN A 170 4.22 -6.59 3.05
N PHE A 171 4.17 -5.98 4.24
CA PHE A 171 5.23 -5.08 4.68
C PHE A 171 5.47 -5.11 6.19
N LEU A 172 6.70 -4.83 6.58
CA LEU A 172 7.12 -4.65 7.96
C LEU A 172 7.49 -3.18 8.19
N PRO A 173 6.80 -2.44 9.06
CA PRO A 173 7.13 -1.06 9.38
C PRO A 173 8.57 -0.90 9.89
N ASP A 174 9.23 0.20 9.53
CA ASP A 174 10.62 0.45 9.90
C ASP A 174 10.73 1.08 11.31
N PRO A 175 11.37 0.40 12.29
CA PRO A 175 11.57 0.94 13.64
C PRO A 175 12.53 2.15 13.67
N GLU A 176 13.27 2.44 12.59
CA GLU A 176 14.03 3.68 12.47
C GLU A 176 13.14 4.90 12.22
N ILE A 177 11.89 4.68 11.77
CA ILE A 177 10.93 5.74 11.46
C ILE A 177 9.88 5.89 12.56
N PHE A 178 9.37 4.74 13.05
CA PHE A 178 8.26 4.70 14.01
C PHE A 178 8.76 4.36 15.41
N ASP A 179 8.35 5.15 16.41
CA ASP A 179 8.66 4.87 17.82
C ASP A 179 8.07 3.52 18.29
N LYS A 180 6.95 3.12 17.68
CA LYS A 180 6.26 1.84 17.92
C LYS A 180 5.80 1.29 16.59
N THR A 181 6.16 0.03 16.30
CA THR A 181 5.79 -0.68 15.07
C THR A 181 4.57 -1.60 15.26
N TYR A 182 3.82 -1.39 16.32
CA TYR A 182 2.66 -2.20 16.66
C TYR A 182 1.36 -1.56 16.16
N PHE A 183 0.70 -2.18 15.19
CA PHE A 183 -0.57 -1.74 14.65
C PHE A 183 -1.69 -1.83 15.69
N LYS A 184 -2.50 -0.80 15.83
CA LYS A 184 -3.63 -0.77 16.74
C LYS A 184 -4.86 -1.37 16.08
N ALA A 185 -5.17 -2.64 16.43
CA ALA A 185 -6.25 -3.43 15.83
C ALA A 185 -7.60 -2.70 15.80
N ALA A 186 -7.98 -2.03 16.89
CA ALA A 186 -9.25 -1.30 16.96
C ALA A 186 -9.33 -0.17 15.90
N MET A 187 -8.22 0.56 15.67
CA MET A 187 -8.20 1.63 14.67
C MET A 187 -8.31 1.07 13.25
N VAL A 188 -7.59 -0.04 12.98
CA VAL A 188 -7.66 -0.72 11.67
C VAL A 188 -9.09 -1.21 11.43
N ARG A 189 -9.69 -1.94 12.38
CA ARG A 189 -11.05 -2.45 12.28
C ARG A 189 -12.09 -1.35 12.02
N ASN A 190 -12.02 -0.25 12.77
CA ASN A 190 -12.94 0.87 12.58
C ASN A 190 -12.84 1.44 11.16
N ARG A 191 -11.62 1.65 10.66
CA ARG A 191 -11.42 2.15 9.30
C ARG A 191 -11.95 1.19 8.24
N LEU A 192 -11.72 -0.13 8.40
CA LEU A 192 -12.23 -1.14 7.46
C LEU A 192 -13.75 -1.20 7.46
N HIS A 193 -14.37 -1.09 8.63
CA HIS A 193 -15.84 -1.06 8.74
C HIS A 193 -16.42 0.19 8.07
N GLU A 194 -15.86 1.38 8.32
CA GLU A 194 -16.24 2.61 7.61
C GLU A 194 -16.09 2.46 6.10
N THR A 195 -15.00 1.83 5.64
CA THR A 195 -14.76 1.57 4.22
C THR A 195 -15.84 0.67 3.62
N ALA A 196 -16.27 -0.39 4.32
CA ALA A 196 -17.34 -1.28 3.87
C ALA A 196 -18.67 -0.55 3.78
N TYR A 197 -19.02 0.31 4.76
CA TYR A 197 -20.24 1.14 4.72
C TYR A 197 -20.28 2.07 3.51
N LEU A 198 -19.12 2.65 3.15
CA LEU A 198 -19.01 3.56 2.01
C LEU A 198 -19.01 2.84 0.67
N ASN A 199 -18.80 1.52 0.65
CA ASN A 199 -18.65 0.73 -0.55
C ASN A 199 -19.57 -0.51 -0.50
N PRO A 200 -20.90 -0.34 -0.68
CA PRO A 200 -21.84 -1.45 -0.75
C PRO A 200 -21.41 -2.46 -1.81
N LYS A 201 -21.47 -3.77 -1.52
CA LYS A 201 -21.01 -4.90 -2.32
C LYS A 201 -19.51 -5.22 -2.22
N LEU A 202 -18.71 -4.40 -1.54
CA LEU A 202 -17.35 -4.77 -1.17
C LEU A 202 -17.39 -5.63 0.09
N THR A 203 -16.69 -6.74 0.08
CA THR A 203 -16.44 -7.55 1.27
C THR A 203 -15.01 -7.33 1.74
N ILE A 204 -14.85 -7.00 3.02
CA ILE A 204 -13.53 -6.82 3.63
C ILE A 204 -13.35 -7.85 4.74
N HIS A 205 -12.40 -8.75 4.56
CA HIS A 205 -12.00 -9.74 5.54
C HIS A 205 -10.86 -9.17 6.40
N TYR A 206 -11.10 -9.06 7.70
CA TYR A 206 -10.08 -8.67 8.66
C TYR A 206 -9.62 -9.88 9.44
N VAL A 207 -8.32 -10.12 9.48
CA VAL A 207 -7.68 -11.21 10.21
C VAL A 207 -6.60 -10.63 11.13
N ASN A 208 -6.66 -10.94 12.41
CA ASN A 208 -5.59 -10.65 13.37
C ASN A 208 -5.06 -11.96 13.91
N GLU A 209 -3.83 -12.29 13.58
CA GLU A 209 -3.16 -13.53 14.00
C GLU A 209 -2.26 -13.35 15.22
N ARG A 210 -2.17 -12.13 15.76
CA ARG A 210 -1.27 -11.83 16.87
C ARG A 210 -1.74 -12.50 18.15
N GLU A 211 -0.78 -13.08 18.88
CA GLU A 211 -1.04 -13.83 20.10
C GLU A 211 -1.82 -13.00 21.13
N GLY A 212 -2.92 -13.58 21.65
CA GLY A 212 -3.83 -12.94 22.60
C GLY A 212 -4.78 -11.91 22.00
N GLU A 213 -4.75 -11.70 20.66
CA GLU A 213 -5.65 -10.79 19.95
C GLU A 213 -6.27 -11.45 18.70
N GLU A 214 -6.20 -12.77 18.59
CA GLU A 214 -6.68 -13.51 17.42
C GLU A 214 -8.15 -13.20 17.17
N THR A 215 -8.43 -12.70 15.98
CA THR A 215 -9.78 -12.26 15.61
C THR A 215 -9.95 -12.30 14.09
N THR A 216 -11.07 -12.84 13.64
CA THR A 216 -11.50 -12.76 12.23
C THR A 216 -12.86 -12.10 12.17
N VAL A 217 -13.00 -11.09 11.30
CA VAL A 217 -14.25 -10.34 11.11
C VAL A 217 -14.43 -10.06 9.63
N ASP A 218 -15.62 -10.32 9.13
CA ASP A 218 -16.03 -9.94 7.77
C ASP A 218 -16.92 -8.70 7.85
N TYR A 219 -16.58 -7.69 7.07
CA TYR A 219 -17.38 -6.48 6.89
C TYR A 219 -18.01 -6.52 5.51
N HIS A 220 -19.32 -6.58 5.48
CA HIS A 220 -20.12 -6.52 4.25
C HIS A 220 -21.41 -5.77 4.55
N GLU A 221 -21.58 -4.60 3.97
CA GLU A 221 -22.67 -3.68 4.27
C GLU A 221 -23.49 -3.37 2.99
N PRO A 222 -24.34 -4.32 2.55
CA PRO A 222 -25.01 -4.22 1.26
C PRO A 222 -25.95 -3.03 1.13
N GLU A 223 -26.47 -2.50 2.24
CA GLU A 223 -27.35 -1.32 2.27
C GLU A 223 -26.57 0.00 2.44
N GLY A 224 -25.27 -0.09 2.78
CA GLY A 224 -24.40 1.08 2.94
C GLY A 224 -24.91 2.09 3.96
N ILE A 225 -24.71 3.38 3.66
CA ILE A 225 -25.11 4.50 4.53
C ILE A 225 -26.66 4.65 4.65
N CYS A 226 -27.42 3.93 3.84
CA CYS A 226 -28.88 4.01 3.85
C CYS A 226 -29.53 3.04 4.85
N ALA A 227 -28.73 2.31 5.65
CA ALA A 227 -29.21 1.38 6.67
C ALA A 227 -29.63 2.07 7.98
#